data_660234cbee724c8c3ba53ee9d75ba8c4
#
_entry.id   660234cbee724c8c3ba53ee9d75ba8c4
#
_cell.length_a   1.000
_cell.length_b   1.000
_cell.length_c   1.000
_cell.angle_alpha   90.00
_cell.angle_beta   90.00
_cell.angle_gamma   90.00
#
_symmetry.space_group_name_H-M   'P 1'
#
loop_
_entity.id
_entity.type
_entity.pdbx_description
1 polymer ?
#
loop_
_entity_poly.entity_id
_entity_poly.type
_entity_poly.pdbx_seq_one_letter_code
_entity_poly.pdbx_strand_id
1 'polypeptide(L)'
;MKKIIALLLLGSVLTSGIFAAKKQKTQTVKVGVCGANNDQWKAVQYVLDKENSGIKIELVEFSAYNLPNEALNSGDIDLNAFQHKAYLNNDASKNGYDLAVIGDTLIAPLTLYSKKYKSLDEIKKAAGKNGSKTVKSDALKFAIPSDGTNLSRGIKLLEAAGLITVDPKAGYTPELKDITEFVYNVEVVPQTANTLPQTLNDYAGATINGTYAIPTGLLPSKDGLIIEKQSESGDNPYVNIIVARTKDKNNEVYKKIVKAYQSQIVAEYLLSRFEEAFFPSFNYKTVSAEKAAETVKTVDKAIKW
;
A
#
# COMPACT_ATOMS: atom_id res chain seq x y z
N MET A 1 2.02 -44.93 86.24
CA MET A 1 2.84 -44.74 85.07
C MET A 1 1.94 -44.53 83.83
N LYS A 2 1.63 -43.31 83.49
CA LYS A 2 0.76 -42.98 82.35
C LYS A 2 1.64 -42.42 81.26
N LYS A 3 1.71 -43.11 80.11
CA LYS A 3 2.41 -42.64 78.88
C LYS A 3 1.48 -41.70 78.10
N ILE A 4 1.90 -40.45 77.93
CA ILE A 4 1.23 -39.47 77.06
C ILE A 4 1.85 -39.59 75.66
N ILE A 5 1.03 -39.97 74.69
CA ILE A 5 1.39 -39.97 73.25
C ILE A 5 1.03 -38.60 72.69
N ALA A 6 2.03 -37.83 72.29
CA ALA A 6 1.85 -36.59 71.58
C ALA A 6 1.69 -36.85 70.07
N LEU A 7 0.53 -36.48 69.51
CA LEU A 7 0.23 -36.55 68.06
C LEU A 7 0.66 -35.27 67.41
N LEU A 8 1.72 -35.36 66.62
CA LEU A 8 2.19 -34.24 65.75
C LEU A 8 1.32 -34.18 64.48
N LEU A 9 0.43 -33.22 64.39
CA LEU A 9 -0.26 -32.86 63.15
C LEU A 9 0.64 -31.98 62.24
N LEU A 10 1.19 -32.58 61.17
CA LEU A 10 1.87 -31.85 60.09
C LEU A 10 0.80 -31.18 59.21
N GLY A 11 0.56 -29.90 59.43
CA GLY A 11 -0.25 -29.08 58.54
C GLY A 11 0.53 -28.73 57.27
N SER A 12 0.21 -29.40 56.15
CA SER A 12 0.71 -29.01 54.83
C SER A 12 -0.01 -27.71 54.34
N VAL A 13 0.68 -26.60 54.46
CA VAL A 13 0.24 -25.33 53.86
C VAL A 13 0.47 -25.39 52.35
N LEU A 14 -0.58 -25.69 51.60
CA LEU A 14 -0.63 -25.52 50.17
C LEU A 14 -0.64 -24.01 49.87
N THR A 15 0.52 -23.43 49.64
CA THR A 15 0.62 -22.09 49.06
C THR A 15 0.22 -22.12 47.58
N SER A 16 -1.06 -21.85 47.32
CA SER A 16 -1.56 -21.56 45.97
C SER A 16 -0.90 -20.29 45.48
N GLY A 17 0.20 -20.43 44.74
CA GLY A 17 0.82 -19.33 44.05
C GLY A 17 -0.15 -18.78 43.01
N ILE A 18 -0.85 -17.71 43.35
CA ILE A 18 -1.59 -16.89 42.36
C ILE A 18 -0.54 -16.22 41.47
N PHE A 19 -0.23 -16.84 40.33
CA PHE A 19 0.46 -16.17 39.26
C PHE A 19 -0.48 -15.07 38.73
N ALA A 20 -0.41 -13.90 39.33
CA ALA A 20 -1.01 -12.70 38.75
C ALA A 20 -0.31 -12.49 37.39
N ALA A 21 -1.00 -12.83 36.31
CA ALA A 21 -0.54 -12.52 34.96
C ALA A 21 -0.28 -11.01 34.89
N LYS A 22 0.98 -10.62 34.84
CA LYS A 22 1.38 -9.22 34.70
C LYS A 22 0.69 -8.68 33.45
N LYS A 23 -0.31 -7.80 33.62
CA LYS A 23 -1.03 -7.17 32.51
C LYS A 23 0.04 -6.48 31.63
N GLN A 24 0.31 -7.03 30.47
CA GLN A 24 1.33 -6.50 29.56
C GLN A 24 0.91 -5.06 29.21
N LYS A 25 1.80 -4.10 29.45
CA LYS A 25 1.52 -2.69 29.16
C LYS A 25 1.31 -2.55 27.64
N THR A 26 0.14 -2.10 27.24
CA THR A 26 -0.16 -1.85 25.83
C THR A 26 0.73 -0.73 25.31
N GLN A 27 1.40 -0.95 24.17
CA GLN A 27 2.19 0.03 23.46
C GLN A 27 1.48 0.40 22.17
N THR A 28 1.07 1.67 22.04
CA THR A 28 0.51 2.20 20.80
C THR A 28 1.63 2.58 19.84
N VAL A 29 1.47 2.22 18.55
CA VAL A 29 2.37 2.61 17.45
C VAL A 29 1.53 3.31 16.40
N LYS A 30 1.89 4.55 16.10
CA LYS A 30 1.26 5.37 15.07
C LYS A 30 1.82 5.06 13.71
N VAL A 31 0.96 4.63 12.78
CA VAL A 31 1.36 4.29 11.40
C VAL A 31 0.70 5.26 10.43
N GLY A 32 1.50 6.06 9.74
CA GLY A 32 1.03 6.97 8.70
C GLY A 32 0.65 6.20 7.43
N VAL A 33 -0.56 6.42 6.96
CA VAL A 33 -1.11 5.82 5.74
C VAL A 33 -1.74 6.89 4.85
N CYS A 34 -1.94 6.60 3.57
CA CYS A 34 -2.67 7.48 2.65
C CYS A 34 -3.95 6.81 2.16
N GLY A 35 -4.98 7.63 1.93
CA GLY A 35 -6.29 7.19 1.46
C GLY A 35 -7.11 6.47 2.53
N ALA A 36 -8.42 6.36 2.30
CA ALA A 36 -9.38 5.90 3.29
C ALA A 36 -9.48 4.38 3.43
N ASN A 37 -8.84 3.59 2.55
CA ASN A 37 -8.99 2.14 2.55
C ASN A 37 -7.68 1.44 2.93
N ASN A 38 -7.45 1.31 4.23
CA ASN A 38 -6.27 0.68 4.83
C ASN A 38 -6.67 -0.55 5.67
N ASP A 39 -7.73 -1.24 5.26
CA ASP A 39 -8.33 -2.37 5.99
C ASP A 39 -7.35 -3.53 6.26
N GLN A 40 -6.30 -3.68 5.46
CA GLN A 40 -5.25 -4.69 5.71
C GLN A 40 -4.62 -4.56 7.11
N TRP A 41 -4.63 -3.37 7.67
CA TRP A 41 -4.12 -3.15 9.03
C TRP A 41 -5.00 -3.78 10.12
N LYS A 42 -6.29 -4.07 9.83
CA LYS A 42 -7.14 -4.90 10.71
C LYS A 42 -6.55 -6.31 10.84
N ALA A 43 -6.10 -6.89 9.71
CA ALA A 43 -5.47 -8.20 9.73
C ALA A 43 -4.14 -8.18 10.49
N VAL A 44 -3.34 -7.10 10.38
CA VAL A 44 -2.12 -6.91 11.17
C VAL A 44 -2.45 -6.87 12.67
N GLN A 45 -3.42 -6.05 13.08
CA GLN A 45 -3.85 -5.96 14.48
C GLN A 45 -4.36 -7.32 14.99
N TYR A 46 -5.14 -8.04 14.19
CA TYR A 46 -5.62 -9.38 14.53
C TYR A 46 -4.49 -10.35 14.82
N VAL A 47 -3.42 -10.35 14.01
CA VAL A 47 -2.24 -11.20 14.24
C VAL A 47 -1.53 -10.79 15.52
N LEU A 48 -1.32 -9.48 15.75
CA LEU A 48 -0.68 -8.95 16.95
C LEU A 48 -1.46 -9.32 18.23
N ASP A 49 -2.80 -9.29 18.18
CA ASP A 49 -3.66 -9.66 19.29
C ASP A 49 -3.61 -11.18 19.56
N LYS A 50 -3.61 -12.01 18.50
CA LYS A 50 -3.46 -13.48 18.63
C LYS A 50 -2.12 -13.87 19.23
N GLU A 51 -1.06 -13.14 18.97
CA GLU A 51 0.28 -13.35 19.54
C GLU A 51 0.42 -12.75 20.95
N ASN A 52 -0.64 -12.12 21.49
CA ASN A 52 -0.59 -11.41 22.78
C ASN A 52 0.58 -10.42 22.85
N SER A 53 0.84 -9.71 21.73
CA SER A 53 2.02 -8.85 21.60
C SER A 53 1.99 -7.62 22.51
N GLY A 54 0.82 -7.19 22.96
CA GLY A 54 0.62 -5.94 23.69
C GLY A 54 0.79 -4.69 22.80
N ILE A 55 0.83 -4.84 21.46
CA ILE A 55 0.98 -3.74 20.51
C ILE A 55 -0.39 -3.34 19.99
N LYS A 56 -0.68 -2.02 20.00
CA LYS A 56 -1.87 -1.43 19.40
C LYS A 56 -1.46 -0.55 18.23
N ILE A 57 -2.02 -0.81 17.06
CA ILE A 57 -1.84 0.04 15.88
C ILE A 57 -2.83 1.20 15.94
N GLU A 58 -2.33 2.41 15.71
CA GLU A 58 -3.12 3.62 15.49
C GLU A 58 -2.78 4.13 14.09
N LEU A 59 -3.76 4.12 13.19
CA LEU A 59 -3.57 4.65 11.84
C LEU A 59 -3.72 6.17 11.87
N VAL A 60 -2.74 6.86 11.29
CA VAL A 60 -2.77 8.31 11.03
C VAL A 60 -2.94 8.50 9.54
N GLU A 61 -4.11 8.92 9.12
CA GLU A 61 -4.46 9.05 7.70
C GLU A 61 -4.05 10.40 7.13
N PHE A 62 -3.33 10.38 6.02
CA PHE A 62 -2.91 11.55 5.27
C PHE A 62 -3.63 11.63 3.92
N SER A 63 -4.00 12.83 3.51
CA SER A 63 -4.71 13.07 2.26
C SER A 63 -3.81 13.02 1.03
N ALA A 64 -2.50 13.27 1.17
CA ALA A 64 -1.56 13.36 0.05
C ALA A 64 -0.21 12.70 0.37
N TYR A 65 0.47 12.20 -0.66
CA TYR A 65 1.72 11.44 -0.53
C TYR A 65 2.91 12.24 0.03
N ASN A 66 2.92 13.55 -0.12
CA ASN A 66 4.03 14.41 0.36
C ASN A 66 4.05 14.64 1.88
N LEU A 67 3.06 14.16 2.62
CA LEU A 67 2.92 14.47 4.05
C LEU A 67 3.53 13.41 4.99
N PRO A 68 3.36 12.08 4.77
CA PRO A 68 3.74 11.10 5.78
C PRO A 68 5.24 10.96 6.04
N ASN A 69 6.11 11.23 5.05
CA ASN A 69 7.55 11.18 5.26
C ASN A 69 8.05 12.31 6.15
N GLU A 70 7.50 13.51 5.98
CA GLU A 70 7.77 14.65 6.85
C GLU A 70 7.32 14.35 8.28
N ALA A 71 6.09 13.85 8.48
CA ALA A 71 5.55 13.48 9.79
C ALA A 71 6.36 12.36 10.47
N LEU A 72 6.88 11.40 9.69
CA LEU A 72 7.77 10.36 10.22
C LEU A 72 9.12 10.92 10.62
N ASN A 73 9.71 11.77 9.79
CA ASN A 73 11.01 12.38 10.05
C ASN A 73 10.97 13.32 11.26
N SER A 74 9.88 14.10 11.44
CA SER A 74 9.66 14.97 12.62
C SER A 74 9.36 14.20 13.91
N GLY A 75 8.85 12.97 13.80
CA GLY A 75 8.48 12.13 14.94
C GLY A 75 7.01 12.20 15.37
N ASP A 76 6.14 12.81 14.57
CA ASP A 76 4.69 12.88 14.81
C ASP A 76 4.02 11.52 14.67
N ILE A 77 4.61 10.64 13.85
CA ILE A 77 4.27 9.22 13.69
C ILE A 77 5.49 8.33 13.92
N ASP A 78 5.26 7.06 14.17
CA ASP A 78 6.31 6.08 14.47
C ASP A 78 6.79 5.34 13.22
N LEU A 79 5.87 5.01 12.34
CA LEU A 79 6.07 4.32 11.07
C LEU A 79 5.23 5.00 9.98
N ASN A 80 5.56 4.78 8.71
CA ASN A 80 4.59 4.95 7.64
C ASN A 80 4.55 3.74 6.70
N ALA A 81 3.40 3.56 6.01
CA ALA A 81 3.18 2.46 5.07
C ALA A 81 2.20 2.91 3.97
N PHE A 82 2.65 3.76 3.07
CA PHE A 82 1.83 4.33 1.99
C PHE A 82 2.53 4.35 0.64
N GLN A 83 3.85 4.13 0.62
CA GLN A 83 4.75 4.40 -0.48
C GLN A 83 5.50 3.16 -0.94
N HIS A 84 5.99 3.19 -2.17
CA HIS A 84 6.92 2.20 -2.70
C HIS A 84 8.39 2.67 -2.61
N LYS A 85 9.34 1.73 -2.79
CA LYS A 85 10.79 1.98 -2.66
C LYS A 85 11.28 3.17 -3.50
N ALA A 86 10.86 3.26 -4.77
CA ALA A 86 11.26 4.34 -5.65
C ALA A 86 10.77 5.72 -5.16
N TYR A 87 9.55 5.79 -4.58
CA TYR A 87 9.03 7.04 -4.01
C TYR A 87 9.85 7.46 -2.80
N LEU A 88 10.10 6.55 -1.84
CA LEU A 88 10.92 6.85 -0.66
C LEU A 88 12.29 7.37 -1.06
N ASN A 89 12.97 6.69 -1.99
CA ASN A 89 14.31 7.09 -2.42
C ASN A 89 14.34 8.50 -3.03
N ASN A 90 13.35 8.83 -3.86
CA ASN A 90 13.23 10.16 -4.47
C ASN A 90 12.92 11.23 -3.42
N ASP A 91 11.89 11.01 -2.61
CA ASP A 91 11.39 11.99 -1.65
C ASP A 91 12.38 12.22 -0.49
N ALA A 92 12.96 11.16 0.07
CA ALA A 92 13.95 11.25 1.13
C ALA A 92 15.24 11.96 0.65
N SER A 93 15.72 11.64 -0.56
CA SER A 93 16.88 12.32 -1.16
C SER A 93 16.63 13.79 -1.39
N LYS A 94 15.46 14.15 -1.91
CA LYS A 94 15.09 15.54 -2.21
C LYS A 94 14.95 16.41 -0.97
N ASN A 95 14.41 15.85 0.11
CA ASN A 95 14.10 16.58 1.34
C ASN A 95 15.10 16.35 2.49
N GLY A 96 16.09 15.48 2.30
CA GLY A 96 17.10 15.18 3.33
C GLY A 96 16.56 14.38 4.52
N TYR A 97 15.55 13.54 4.30
CA TYR A 97 14.97 12.71 5.37
C TYR A 97 15.85 11.50 5.68
N ASP A 98 16.05 11.22 6.97
CA ASP A 98 16.81 10.05 7.46
C ASP A 98 15.88 8.89 7.80
N LEU A 99 15.39 8.22 6.74
CA LEU A 99 14.39 7.17 6.79
C LEU A 99 14.94 5.85 6.24
N ALA A 100 14.46 4.73 6.79
CA ALA A 100 14.88 3.40 6.40
C ALA A 100 13.70 2.47 6.14
N VAL A 101 13.78 1.66 5.09
CA VAL A 101 12.87 0.53 4.84
C VAL A 101 13.08 -0.52 5.91
N ILE A 102 12.00 -1.00 6.53
CA ILE A 102 12.04 -2.08 7.53
C ILE A 102 11.23 -3.32 7.13
N GLY A 103 10.42 -3.24 6.08
CA GLY A 103 9.69 -4.39 5.54
C GLY A 103 8.96 -4.09 4.25
N ASP A 104 8.89 -5.10 3.37
CA ASP A 104 8.06 -5.09 2.17
C ASP A 104 6.60 -5.41 2.54
N THR A 105 5.64 -4.86 1.81
CA THR A 105 4.21 -5.02 2.10
C THR A 105 3.43 -5.60 0.92
N LEU A 106 3.12 -4.78 -0.05
CA LEU A 106 2.29 -5.14 -1.18
C LEU A 106 2.75 -4.46 -2.47
N ILE A 107 2.21 -4.92 -3.58
CA ILE A 107 2.29 -4.24 -4.87
C ILE A 107 0.89 -3.72 -5.20
N ALA A 108 0.81 -2.43 -5.55
CA ALA A 108 -0.38 -1.75 -6.03
C ALA A 108 -0.15 -1.28 -7.47
N PRO A 109 -0.62 -2.01 -8.49
CA PRO A 109 -0.45 -1.60 -9.88
C PRO A 109 -1.13 -0.26 -10.16
N LEU A 110 -0.47 0.58 -10.97
CA LEU A 110 -1.12 1.75 -11.54
C LEU A 110 -2.09 1.29 -12.63
N THR A 111 -3.25 1.92 -12.74
CA THR A 111 -4.30 1.51 -13.68
C THR A 111 -4.85 2.72 -14.43
N LEU A 112 -5.05 2.59 -15.74
CA LEU A 112 -5.74 3.57 -16.56
C LEU A 112 -7.25 3.32 -16.51
N TYR A 113 -8.01 4.30 -16.09
CA TYR A 113 -9.47 4.30 -16.04
C TYR A 113 -10.05 5.33 -16.98
N SER A 114 -11.30 5.11 -17.41
CA SER A 114 -12.11 6.07 -18.13
C SER A 114 -13.58 5.96 -17.73
N LYS A 115 -14.26 7.11 -17.68
CA LYS A 115 -15.73 7.16 -17.57
C LYS A 115 -16.40 7.39 -18.94
N LYS A 116 -15.63 7.78 -19.95
CA LYS A 116 -16.12 8.13 -21.30
C LYS A 116 -15.98 7.00 -22.31
N TYR A 117 -14.94 6.15 -22.13
CA TYR A 117 -14.59 5.08 -23.07
C TYR A 117 -14.52 3.73 -22.36
N LYS A 118 -14.93 2.68 -23.05
CA LYS A 118 -14.97 1.31 -22.52
C LYS A 118 -13.78 0.46 -22.95
N SER A 119 -12.98 0.95 -23.90
CA SER A 119 -11.80 0.22 -24.38
C SER A 119 -10.72 1.17 -24.92
N LEU A 120 -9.49 0.67 -25.01
CA LEU A 120 -8.40 1.40 -25.68
C LEU A 120 -8.70 1.63 -27.18
N ASP A 121 -9.42 0.73 -27.84
CA ASP A 121 -9.78 0.89 -29.25
C ASP A 121 -10.77 2.03 -29.46
N GLU A 122 -11.75 2.21 -28.57
CA GLU A 122 -12.65 3.36 -28.58
C GLU A 122 -11.85 4.67 -28.41
N ILE A 123 -10.91 4.72 -27.46
CA ILE A 123 -10.02 5.87 -27.27
C ILE A 123 -9.22 6.15 -28.53
N LYS A 124 -8.56 5.15 -29.08
CA LYS A 124 -7.72 5.28 -30.29
C LYS A 124 -8.52 5.77 -31.50
N LYS A 125 -9.75 5.28 -31.66
CA LYS A 125 -10.67 5.72 -32.69
C LYS A 125 -11.10 7.17 -32.51
N ALA A 126 -11.46 7.56 -31.29
CA ALA A 126 -11.91 8.92 -30.98
C ALA A 126 -10.78 9.95 -31.08
N ALA A 127 -9.57 9.61 -30.61
CA ALA A 127 -8.40 10.47 -30.69
C ALA A 127 -7.91 10.69 -32.12
N GLY A 128 -8.01 9.66 -32.97
CA GLY A 128 -7.39 9.66 -34.29
C GLY A 128 -5.86 9.59 -34.22
N LYS A 129 -5.24 9.17 -35.32
CA LYS A 129 -3.78 9.11 -35.43
C LYS A 129 -3.17 10.53 -35.43
N ASN A 130 -2.04 10.68 -34.76
CA ASN A 130 -1.27 11.93 -34.79
C ASN A 130 0.11 11.73 -35.41
N GLY A 131 0.93 10.83 -34.87
CA GLY A 131 2.26 10.51 -35.38
C GLY A 131 3.25 11.69 -35.32
N SER A 132 3.10 12.56 -34.30
CA SER A 132 3.87 13.80 -34.17
C SER A 132 4.38 13.99 -32.74
N LYS A 133 5.43 14.82 -32.59
CA LYS A 133 5.90 15.31 -31.28
C LYS A 133 5.01 16.40 -30.69
N THR A 134 4.09 16.96 -31.46
CA THR A 134 3.21 18.03 -31.00
C THR A 134 1.78 17.54 -30.89
N VAL A 135 1.07 18.06 -29.91
CA VAL A 135 -0.35 17.81 -29.65
C VAL A 135 -1.20 18.79 -30.47
N LYS A 136 -2.30 18.32 -31.08
CA LYS A 136 -3.28 19.16 -31.75
C LYS A 136 -4.27 19.76 -30.76
N SER A 137 -4.94 20.85 -31.16
CA SER A 137 -5.85 21.59 -30.28
C SER A 137 -7.09 20.82 -29.80
N ASP A 138 -7.48 19.76 -30.53
CA ASP A 138 -8.62 18.89 -30.25
C ASP A 138 -8.20 17.58 -29.55
N ALA A 139 -7.00 17.50 -28.97
CA ALA A 139 -6.46 16.32 -28.35
C ALA A 139 -7.31 15.84 -27.17
N LEU A 140 -7.44 14.51 -27.06
CA LEU A 140 -8.02 13.89 -25.88
C LEU A 140 -7.06 13.99 -24.69
N LYS A 141 -7.52 14.56 -23.58
CA LYS A 141 -6.71 14.78 -22.39
C LYS A 141 -6.69 13.55 -21.49
N PHE A 142 -5.48 13.13 -21.10
CA PHE A 142 -5.24 12.04 -20.14
C PHE A 142 -4.53 12.60 -18.93
N ALA A 143 -5.18 12.46 -17.75
CA ALA A 143 -4.56 12.86 -16.50
C ALA A 143 -3.64 11.75 -15.94
N ILE A 144 -2.49 12.16 -15.40
CA ILE A 144 -1.54 11.27 -14.74
C ILE A 144 -1.09 11.89 -13.42
N PRO A 145 -0.57 11.11 -12.43
CA PRO A 145 0.00 11.68 -11.21
C PRO A 145 1.13 12.66 -11.50
N SER A 146 1.22 13.73 -10.73
CA SER A 146 2.25 14.77 -10.91
C SER A 146 3.52 14.56 -10.07
N ASP A 147 3.49 13.64 -9.10
CA ASP A 147 4.68 13.30 -8.32
C ASP A 147 5.69 12.52 -9.16
N GLY A 148 7.00 12.79 -8.94
CA GLY A 148 8.07 12.38 -9.86
C GLY A 148 8.05 10.91 -10.25
N THR A 149 7.82 9.99 -9.32
CA THR A 149 7.86 8.56 -9.60
C THR A 149 6.56 8.03 -10.20
N ASN A 150 5.40 8.48 -9.74
CA ASN A 150 4.12 8.06 -10.31
C ASN A 150 3.82 8.76 -11.65
N LEU A 151 4.36 9.96 -11.90
CA LEU A 151 4.35 10.60 -13.22
C LEU A 151 5.01 9.69 -14.26
N SER A 152 6.21 9.20 -13.95
CA SER A 152 6.94 8.28 -14.82
C SER A 152 6.17 7.00 -15.10
N ARG A 153 5.54 6.40 -14.07
CA ARG A 153 4.66 5.23 -14.20
C ARG A 153 3.46 5.53 -15.10
N GLY A 154 2.82 6.69 -14.92
CA GLY A 154 1.71 7.15 -15.77
C GLY A 154 2.10 7.27 -17.23
N ILE A 155 3.26 7.86 -17.54
CA ILE A 155 3.82 7.95 -18.90
C ILE A 155 4.05 6.54 -19.47
N LYS A 156 4.69 5.65 -18.71
CA LYS A 156 4.92 4.26 -19.14
C LYS A 156 3.63 3.49 -19.37
N LEU A 157 2.59 3.74 -18.60
CA LEU A 157 1.30 3.08 -18.79
C LEU A 157 0.58 3.58 -20.05
N LEU A 158 0.68 4.89 -20.39
CA LEU A 158 0.18 5.43 -21.65
C LEU A 158 0.98 4.92 -22.86
N GLU A 159 2.29 4.71 -22.72
CA GLU A 159 3.12 4.05 -23.72
C GLU A 159 2.68 2.60 -23.92
N ALA A 160 2.47 1.83 -22.85
CA ALA A 160 1.96 0.46 -22.89
C ALA A 160 0.55 0.37 -23.52
N ALA A 161 -0.28 1.42 -23.36
CA ALA A 161 -1.55 1.56 -24.07
C ALA A 161 -1.40 1.84 -25.56
N GLY A 162 -0.18 2.15 -26.03
CA GLY A 162 0.13 2.49 -27.42
C GLY A 162 -0.38 3.87 -27.82
N LEU A 163 -0.56 4.79 -26.87
CA LEU A 163 -1.03 6.14 -27.11
C LEU A 163 0.12 7.12 -27.41
N ILE A 164 1.28 6.86 -26.82
CA ILE A 164 2.52 7.67 -26.96
C ILE A 164 3.72 6.73 -27.14
N THR A 165 4.86 7.30 -27.54
CA THR A 165 6.17 6.64 -27.54
C THR A 165 7.12 7.44 -26.68
N VAL A 166 8.00 6.78 -25.93
CA VAL A 166 8.95 7.39 -25.00
C VAL A 166 10.39 7.05 -25.43
N ASP A 167 11.34 7.96 -25.21
CA ASP A 167 12.76 7.69 -25.44
C ASP A 167 13.21 6.50 -24.58
N PRO A 168 13.69 5.38 -25.16
CA PRO A 168 14.17 4.23 -24.40
C PRO A 168 15.29 4.58 -23.41
N LYS A 169 16.05 5.66 -23.66
CA LYS A 169 17.13 6.12 -22.76
C LYS A 169 16.61 6.64 -21.43
N ALA A 170 15.32 7.05 -21.35
CA ALA A 170 14.70 7.49 -20.09
C ALA A 170 14.50 6.33 -19.09
N GLY A 171 14.58 5.08 -19.55
CA GLY A 171 14.47 3.89 -18.68
C GLY A 171 13.16 3.83 -17.91
N TYR A 172 13.26 3.72 -16.59
CA TYR A 172 12.10 3.63 -15.68
C TYR A 172 11.58 4.99 -15.19
N THR A 173 12.26 6.10 -15.50
CA THR A 173 11.95 7.44 -14.96
C THR A 173 11.71 8.49 -16.03
N PRO A 174 10.89 8.23 -17.08
CA PRO A 174 10.58 9.22 -18.10
C PRO A 174 9.84 10.42 -17.51
N GLU A 175 10.17 11.59 -18.03
CA GLU A 175 9.45 12.85 -17.86
C GLU A 175 8.66 13.19 -19.12
N LEU A 176 7.81 14.22 -19.09
CA LEU A 176 7.02 14.65 -20.27
C LEU A 176 7.89 14.99 -21.48
N LYS A 177 9.09 15.54 -21.25
CA LYS A 177 10.06 15.88 -22.32
C LYS A 177 10.59 14.64 -23.06
N ASP A 178 10.52 13.45 -22.45
CA ASP A 178 11.01 12.21 -23.00
C ASP A 178 9.97 11.52 -23.91
N ILE A 179 8.76 12.09 -24.03
CA ILE A 179 7.77 11.65 -25.01
C ILE A 179 8.27 12.05 -26.39
N THR A 180 8.58 11.05 -27.22
CA THR A 180 9.13 11.22 -28.56
C THR A 180 8.06 11.35 -29.64
N GLU A 181 6.87 10.78 -29.39
CA GLU A 181 5.76 10.81 -30.32
C GLU A 181 4.42 10.65 -29.59
N PHE A 182 3.44 11.44 -29.97
CA PHE A 182 2.03 11.21 -29.69
C PHE A 182 1.45 10.37 -30.85
N VAL A 183 1.40 9.05 -30.69
CA VAL A 183 0.92 8.10 -31.71
C VAL A 183 -0.53 8.40 -32.09
N TYR A 184 -1.31 8.76 -31.09
CA TYR A 184 -2.68 9.26 -31.23
C TYR A 184 -2.77 10.71 -30.76
N ASN A 185 -3.82 11.44 -31.14
CA ASN A 185 -3.99 12.83 -30.72
C ASN A 185 -4.44 12.91 -29.26
N VAL A 186 -3.49 12.78 -28.37
CA VAL A 186 -3.68 12.79 -26.90
C VAL A 186 -2.78 13.83 -26.24
N GLU A 187 -3.24 14.45 -25.18
CA GLU A 187 -2.48 15.36 -24.32
C GLU A 187 -2.30 14.72 -22.95
N VAL A 188 -1.07 14.73 -22.41
CA VAL A 188 -0.75 14.20 -21.08
C VAL A 188 -0.74 15.33 -20.06
N VAL A 189 -1.62 15.26 -19.06
CA VAL A 189 -1.86 16.33 -18.08
C VAL A 189 -1.50 15.85 -16.67
N PRO A 190 -0.38 16.29 -16.09
CA PRO A 190 -0.06 15.98 -14.70
C PRO A 190 -1.05 16.62 -13.72
N GLN A 191 -1.52 15.83 -12.74
CA GLN A 191 -2.43 16.24 -11.68
C GLN A 191 -2.02 15.64 -10.35
N THR A 192 -2.39 16.28 -9.23
CA THR A 192 -2.15 15.70 -7.91
C THR A 192 -2.88 14.36 -7.77
N ALA A 193 -2.17 13.30 -7.34
CA ALA A 193 -2.68 11.92 -7.39
C ALA A 193 -4.02 11.72 -6.68
N ASN A 194 -4.26 12.38 -5.54
CA ASN A 194 -5.50 12.27 -4.77
C ASN A 194 -6.71 12.94 -5.43
N THR A 195 -6.52 13.83 -6.42
CA THR A 195 -7.62 14.51 -7.13
C THR A 195 -8.08 13.74 -8.36
N LEU A 196 -7.28 12.80 -8.86
CA LEU A 196 -7.55 12.09 -10.11
C LEU A 196 -8.90 11.34 -10.16
N PRO A 197 -9.34 10.64 -9.10
CA PRO A 197 -10.64 9.97 -9.14
C PRO A 197 -11.82 10.94 -9.28
N GLN A 198 -11.73 12.11 -8.62
CA GLN A 198 -12.79 13.13 -8.63
C GLN A 198 -12.89 13.86 -9.97
N THR A 199 -11.73 14.06 -10.62
CA THR A 199 -11.65 14.78 -11.90
C THR A 199 -11.70 13.84 -13.12
N LEU A 200 -11.88 12.52 -12.93
CA LEU A 200 -11.86 11.54 -14.02
C LEU A 200 -12.87 11.86 -15.15
N ASN A 201 -14.01 12.45 -14.81
CA ASN A 201 -15.02 12.84 -15.81
C ASN A 201 -14.57 13.98 -16.74
N ASP A 202 -13.58 14.77 -16.33
CA ASP A 202 -13.08 15.90 -17.12
C ASP A 202 -12.14 15.44 -18.23
N TYR A 203 -11.55 14.25 -18.07
CA TYR A 203 -10.55 13.66 -18.96
C TYR A 203 -11.12 12.55 -19.84
N ALA A 204 -10.39 12.19 -20.90
CA ALA A 204 -10.64 10.98 -21.67
C ALA A 204 -10.30 9.72 -20.86
N GLY A 205 -9.33 9.84 -19.98
CA GLY A 205 -8.95 8.83 -19.00
C GLY A 205 -7.92 9.37 -18.02
N ALA A 206 -7.68 8.63 -16.95
CA ALA A 206 -6.63 8.95 -15.98
C ALA A 206 -5.93 7.70 -15.48
N THR A 207 -4.61 7.79 -15.27
CA THR A 207 -3.86 6.74 -14.57
C THR A 207 -3.93 7.00 -13.08
N ILE A 208 -4.56 6.11 -12.32
CA ILE A 208 -4.88 6.34 -10.92
C ILE A 208 -4.26 5.23 -10.05
N ASN A 209 -3.57 5.66 -8.97
CA ASN A 209 -3.05 4.74 -7.96
C ASN A 209 -4.18 4.03 -7.20
N GLY A 210 -4.03 2.74 -6.92
CA GLY A 210 -5.01 1.94 -6.17
C GLY A 210 -5.43 2.57 -4.84
N THR A 211 -4.50 3.22 -4.14
CA THR A 211 -4.74 3.99 -2.90
C THR A 211 -5.92 4.96 -3.02
N TYR A 212 -6.05 5.63 -4.16
CA TYR A 212 -7.10 6.63 -4.39
C TYR A 212 -8.26 6.11 -5.26
N ALA A 213 -8.01 5.11 -6.11
CA ALA A 213 -9.05 4.52 -6.96
C ALA A 213 -10.04 3.68 -6.15
N ILE A 214 -9.54 2.74 -5.33
CA ILE A 214 -10.35 1.75 -4.61
C ILE A 214 -11.41 2.39 -3.68
N PRO A 215 -11.09 3.43 -2.88
CA PRO A 215 -12.10 4.09 -2.03
C PRO A 215 -13.27 4.72 -2.81
N THR A 216 -13.10 5.00 -4.10
CA THR A 216 -14.16 5.54 -4.97
C THR A 216 -14.95 4.47 -5.72
N GLY A 217 -14.65 3.18 -5.46
CA GLY A 217 -15.28 2.04 -6.11
C GLY A 217 -14.68 1.65 -7.45
N LEU A 218 -13.57 2.27 -7.87
CA LEU A 218 -12.84 1.88 -9.09
C LEU A 218 -11.93 0.69 -8.78
N LEU A 219 -12.19 -0.43 -9.44
CA LEU A 219 -11.41 -1.67 -9.29
C LEU A 219 -10.60 -1.96 -10.57
N PRO A 220 -9.29 -2.24 -10.46
CA PRO A 220 -8.44 -2.54 -11.62
C PRO A 220 -9.01 -3.64 -12.51
N SER A 221 -9.48 -4.75 -11.92
CA SER A 221 -10.01 -5.92 -12.63
C SER A 221 -11.33 -5.69 -13.36
N LYS A 222 -12.14 -4.71 -12.90
CA LYS A 222 -13.50 -4.44 -13.44
C LYS A 222 -13.54 -3.19 -14.33
N ASP A 223 -12.86 -2.12 -13.89
CA ASP A 223 -13.00 -0.79 -14.48
C ASP A 223 -11.73 -0.34 -15.23
N GLY A 224 -10.64 -1.09 -15.09
CA GLY A 224 -9.36 -0.76 -15.71
C GLY A 224 -9.33 -1.02 -17.20
N LEU A 225 -8.91 -0.05 -17.99
CA LEU A 225 -8.67 -0.22 -19.43
C LEU A 225 -7.32 -0.89 -19.71
N ILE A 226 -6.33 -0.59 -18.89
CA ILE A 226 -5.02 -1.26 -18.86
C ILE A 226 -4.44 -1.14 -17.46
N ILE A 227 -3.85 -2.24 -16.98
CA ILE A 227 -3.20 -2.34 -15.68
C ILE A 227 -1.70 -2.43 -15.90
N GLU A 228 -0.92 -1.72 -15.09
CA GLU A 228 0.54 -1.78 -15.09
C GLU A 228 1.01 -3.22 -14.90
N LYS A 229 1.85 -3.71 -15.82
CA LYS A 229 2.46 -5.03 -15.68
C LYS A 229 3.46 -5.03 -14.55
N GLN A 230 3.37 -6.05 -13.70
CA GLN A 230 4.34 -6.25 -12.64
C GLN A 230 5.69 -6.68 -13.24
N SER A 231 6.79 -6.20 -12.64
CA SER A 231 8.12 -6.70 -12.99
C SER A 231 8.25 -8.14 -12.48
N GLU A 232 8.62 -9.05 -13.35
CA GLU A 232 8.94 -10.45 -13.00
C GLU A 232 10.33 -10.55 -12.33
N SER A 233 11.16 -9.50 -12.40
CA SER A 233 12.46 -9.45 -11.74
C SER A 233 12.29 -9.21 -10.25
N GLY A 234 13.07 -9.91 -9.41
CA GLY A 234 13.00 -9.84 -7.96
C GLY A 234 13.32 -8.48 -7.33
N ASP A 235 13.68 -7.48 -8.13
CA ASP A 235 14.04 -6.12 -7.69
C ASP A 235 13.02 -5.10 -8.23
N ASN A 236 11.76 -5.26 -7.84
CA ASN A 236 10.68 -4.36 -8.25
C ASN A 236 10.71 -3.07 -7.39
N PRO A 237 11.04 -1.90 -7.98
CA PRO A 237 11.12 -0.64 -7.24
C PRO A 237 9.75 -0.12 -6.77
N TYR A 238 8.66 -0.72 -7.26
CA TYR A 238 7.28 -0.35 -6.91
C TYR A 238 6.66 -1.22 -5.82
N VAL A 239 7.47 -2.07 -5.16
CA VAL A 239 7.06 -2.74 -3.92
C VAL A 239 6.81 -1.70 -2.84
N ASN A 240 5.61 -1.71 -2.27
CA ASN A 240 5.26 -0.88 -1.12
C ASN A 240 5.92 -1.40 0.15
N ILE A 241 6.16 -0.50 1.10
CA ILE A 241 7.07 -0.72 2.22
C ILE A 241 6.53 -0.14 3.52
N ILE A 242 6.99 -0.72 4.63
CA ILE A 242 6.94 -0.08 5.95
C ILE A 242 8.28 0.64 6.17
N VAL A 243 8.20 1.89 6.60
CA VAL A 243 9.34 2.77 6.80
C VAL A 243 9.39 3.26 8.24
N ALA A 244 10.59 3.33 8.79
CA ALA A 244 10.91 3.92 10.10
C ALA A 244 11.99 4.99 9.95
N ARG A 245 12.21 5.81 10.97
CA ARG A 245 13.44 6.61 11.06
C ARG A 245 14.65 5.67 11.14
N THR A 246 15.75 6.02 10.50
CA THR A 246 16.96 5.16 10.46
C THR A 246 17.45 4.77 11.85
N LYS A 247 17.39 5.69 12.82
CA LYS A 247 17.77 5.41 14.22
C LYS A 247 16.89 4.33 14.88
N ASP A 248 15.64 4.17 14.40
CA ASP A 248 14.65 3.27 14.99
C ASP A 248 14.48 1.95 14.19
N LYS A 249 15.21 1.74 13.08
CA LYS A 249 15.06 0.60 12.17
C LYS A 249 15.20 -0.78 12.82
N ASN A 250 15.89 -0.85 13.96
CA ASN A 250 16.11 -2.11 14.70
C ASN A 250 15.17 -2.28 15.89
N ASN A 251 14.15 -1.42 16.05
CA ASN A 251 13.20 -1.49 17.14
C ASN A 251 12.42 -2.82 17.13
N GLU A 252 12.46 -3.57 18.23
CA GLU A 252 11.84 -4.91 18.34
C GLU A 252 10.30 -4.86 18.19
N VAL A 253 9.66 -3.76 18.58
CA VAL A 253 8.21 -3.58 18.39
C VAL A 253 7.89 -3.44 16.90
N TYR A 254 8.69 -2.69 16.16
CA TYR A 254 8.51 -2.51 14.72
C TYR A 254 8.77 -3.80 13.94
N LYS A 255 9.76 -4.60 14.36
CA LYS A 255 10.00 -5.93 13.79
C LYS A 255 8.80 -6.86 13.97
N LYS A 256 8.13 -6.83 15.12
CA LYS A 256 6.90 -7.58 15.35
C LYS A 256 5.76 -7.13 14.43
N ILE A 257 5.61 -5.83 14.20
CA ILE A 257 4.61 -5.28 13.28
C ILE A 257 4.90 -5.73 11.85
N VAL A 258 6.15 -5.65 11.38
CA VAL A 258 6.57 -6.14 10.06
C VAL A 258 6.27 -7.63 9.92
N LYS A 259 6.64 -8.44 10.91
CA LYS A 259 6.35 -9.88 10.93
C LYS A 259 4.85 -10.17 10.88
N ALA A 260 4.04 -9.42 11.63
CA ALA A 260 2.58 -9.54 11.60
C ALA A 260 2.02 -9.16 10.22
N TYR A 261 2.53 -8.08 9.61
CA TYR A 261 2.14 -7.68 8.26
C TYR A 261 2.46 -8.76 7.23
N GLN A 262 3.64 -9.37 7.31
CA GLN A 262 4.12 -10.40 6.38
C GLN A 262 3.61 -11.80 6.74
N SER A 263 2.47 -11.90 7.40
CA SER A 263 1.84 -13.16 7.79
C SER A 263 0.90 -13.71 6.70
N GLN A 264 0.66 -15.02 6.75
CA GLN A 264 -0.32 -15.71 5.90
C GLN A 264 -1.72 -15.07 5.99
N ILE A 265 -2.14 -14.66 7.19
CA ILE A 265 -3.46 -14.03 7.44
C ILE A 265 -3.58 -12.71 6.69
N VAL A 266 -2.55 -11.88 6.70
CA VAL A 266 -2.54 -10.61 5.97
C VAL A 266 -2.52 -10.83 4.46
N ALA A 267 -1.79 -11.85 3.97
CA ALA A 267 -1.79 -12.20 2.55
C ALA A 267 -3.20 -12.62 2.08
N GLU A 268 -3.87 -13.51 2.82
CA GLU A 268 -5.24 -13.94 2.52
C GLU A 268 -6.22 -12.77 2.56
N TYR A 269 -6.07 -11.88 3.55
CA TYR A 269 -6.89 -10.67 3.68
C TYR A 269 -6.72 -9.74 2.48
N LEU A 270 -5.48 -9.45 2.07
CA LEU A 270 -5.18 -8.60 0.91
C LEU A 270 -5.81 -9.15 -0.37
N LEU A 271 -5.59 -10.44 -0.67
CA LEU A 271 -6.08 -11.07 -1.90
C LEU A 271 -7.60 -11.07 -2.00
N SER A 272 -8.32 -11.28 -0.89
CA SER A 272 -9.79 -11.32 -0.90
C SER A 272 -10.43 -9.95 -0.73
N ARG A 273 -9.93 -9.11 0.18
CA ARG A 273 -10.56 -7.82 0.51
C ARG A 273 -10.47 -6.79 -0.60
N PHE A 274 -9.38 -6.84 -1.37
CA PHE A 274 -9.10 -5.85 -2.42
C PHE A 274 -9.28 -6.39 -3.84
N GLU A 275 -9.90 -7.56 -4.01
CA GLU A 275 -10.31 -8.13 -5.31
C GLU A 275 -9.18 -8.04 -6.37
N GLU A 276 -7.98 -8.52 -6.03
CA GLU A 276 -6.79 -8.51 -6.90
C GLU A 276 -6.26 -7.11 -7.25
N ALA A 277 -6.71 -6.06 -6.54
CA ALA A 277 -6.14 -4.73 -6.70
C ALA A 277 -4.79 -4.58 -5.99
N PHE A 278 -4.54 -5.39 -4.95
CA PHE A 278 -3.29 -5.41 -4.20
C PHE A 278 -2.76 -6.84 -4.09
N PHE A 279 -1.46 -7.01 -4.27
CA PHE A 279 -0.78 -8.30 -4.21
C PHE A 279 0.27 -8.28 -3.08
N PRO A 280 0.30 -9.31 -2.20
CA PRO A 280 1.37 -9.41 -1.21
C PRO A 280 2.76 -9.47 -1.88
N SER A 281 3.74 -8.71 -1.37
CA SER A 281 5.13 -8.73 -1.85
C SER A 281 6.07 -9.44 -0.88
N PHE A 282 5.55 -10.42 -0.17
CA PHE A 282 6.27 -11.27 0.78
C PHE A 282 5.84 -12.73 0.61
N ASN A 283 6.59 -13.66 1.21
CA ASN A 283 6.31 -15.09 1.08
C ASN A 283 4.98 -15.49 1.73
N TYR A 284 4.12 -16.15 0.98
CA TYR A 284 2.87 -16.72 1.47
C TYR A 284 2.52 -17.99 0.68
N LYS A 285 1.61 -18.80 1.23
CA LYS A 285 1.07 -19.99 0.56
C LYS A 285 -0.22 -19.61 -0.15
N THR A 286 -0.33 -19.99 -1.42
CA THR A 286 -1.58 -19.82 -2.18
C THR A 286 -2.69 -20.62 -1.50
N VAL A 287 -3.85 -20.00 -1.36
CA VAL A 287 -5.07 -20.61 -0.82
C VAL A 287 -6.23 -20.41 -1.79
N SER A 288 -7.33 -21.13 -1.58
CA SER A 288 -8.55 -20.91 -2.36
C SER A 288 -9.21 -19.56 -2.02
N ALA A 289 -9.98 -19.03 -2.95
CA ALA A 289 -10.73 -17.78 -2.75
C ALA A 289 -11.71 -17.87 -1.55
N GLU A 290 -12.32 -19.05 -1.34
CA GLU A 290 -13.21 -19.30 -0.21
C GLU A 290 -12.46 -19.18 1.12
N LYS A 291 -11.25 -19.75 1.20
CA LYS A 291 -10.40 -19.66 2.40
C LYS A 291 -10.00 -18.23 2.70
N ALA A 292 -9.58 -17.48 1.69
CA ALA A 292 -9.24 -16.08 1.83
C ALA A 292 -10.45 -15.22 2.29
N ALA A 293 -11.66 -15.47 1.74
CA ALA A 293 -12.89 -14.81 2.14
C ALA A 293 -13.30 -15.14 3.59
N GLU A 294 -13.07 -16.38 4.06
CA GLU A 294 -13.28 -16.77 5.46
C GLU A 294 -12.36 -16.00 6.41
N THR A 295 -11.10 -15.79 6.00
CA THR A 295 -10.13 -15.01 6.77
C THR A 295 -10.60 -13.55 6.91
N VAL A 296 -11.09 -12.92 5.83
CA VAL A 296 -11.67 -11.56 5.90
C VAL A 296 -12.82 -11.49 6.90
N LYS A 297 -13.78 -12.42 6.82
CA LYS A 297 -14.92 -12.46 7.76
C LYS A 297 -14.46 -12.61 9.22
N THR A 298 -13.45 -13.43 9.45
CA THR A 298 -12.91 -13.69 10.79
C THR A 298 -12.24 -12.44 11.36
N VAL A 299 -11.40 -11.78 10.57
CA VAL A 299 -10.69 -10.55 10.96
C VAL A 299 -11.68 -9.42 11.19
N ASP A 300 -12.61 -9.16 10.26
CA ASP A 300 -13.59 -8.07 10.36
C ASP A 300 -14.57 -8.26 11.53
N LYS A 301 -14.82 -9.51 11.95
CA LYS A 301 -15.59 -9.79 13.16
C LYS A 301 -14.80 -9.47 14.43
N ALA A 302 -13.50 -9.75 14.44
CA ALA A 302 -12.64 -9.62 15.62
C ALA A 302 -12.16 -8.17 15.85
N ILE A 303 -11.81 -7.46 14.77
CA ILE A 303 -11.23 -6.12 14.83
C ILE A 303 -12.26 -5.09 14.35
N LYS A 304 -12.62 -4.19 15.27
CA LYS A 304 -13.46 -3.00 14.98
C LYS A 304 -12.59 -1.77 15.17
N TRP A 305 -12.44 -0.98 14.10
CA TRP A 305 -11.76 0.32 14.12
C TRP A 305 -12.79 1.42 14.38
#